data_ac57fa9a754118094cc30da50b0c324d
#
_entry.id   ac57fa9a754118094cc30da50b0c324d
#
_cell.length_a   1.000
_cell.length_b   1.000
_cell.length_c   1.000
_cell.angle_alpha   90.00
_cell.angle_beta   90.00
_cell.angle_gamma   90.00
#
_symmetry.space_group_name_H-M   'P 1'
#
loop_
_entity.id
_entity.type
_entity.pdbx_description
1 polymer ?
#
loop_
_entity_poly.entity_id
_entity_poly.type
_entity_poly.pdbx_seq_one_letter_code
_entity_poly.pdbx_strand_id
1 'polypeptide(L)'
;MRAAALDPELAAVVDEIESLGLPAWHRLSVDAARRVEDEVFSGDPEPPVADVRDLSFDGPHGEVPVRVYRPQAAVDRSTPPTRTLVHFHGGGWTLGTLDSIDGPCRELATRTDAVVVSVDYRLAPEHPFPVAVDEAAAAVAWVAAAAPSFGGDPERLGVSGTSAGGTLALAAALYAREFGLGADSVDPDRFDRDGFASDRPAIAGQFLLYPIAGHDFETESYRENADGPLLTRADMEWFFDRYLRSPVDARNPFAVPLRADDLGDLPPATVVTAGFDPLRDDGVALAERFEREGTPAEHRHYPAMAHGFCSL
;
A
#
# COMPACT_ATOMS: atom_id res chain seq x y z
N MET A 1 4.10 16.75 -13.86
CA MET A 1 4.34 18.22 -13.67
C MET A 1 3.46 18.69 -12.51
N ARG A 2 4.00 19.44 -11.55
CA ARG A 2 3.22 19.98 -10.42
C ARG A 2 2.50 21.28 -10.83
N ALA A 3 1.39 21.60 -10.13
CA ALA A 3 0.72 22.89 -10.25
C ALA A 3 1.58 24.04 -9.67
N ALA A 4 1.14 25.28 -9.87
CA ALA A 4 1.82 26.45 -9.31
C ALA A 4 1.67 26.56 -7.78
N ALA A 5 0.60 25.98 -7.22
CA ALA A 5 0.31 25.94 -5.79
C ALA A 5 -0.46 24.65 -5.44
N LEU A 6 -0.46 24.30 -4.15
CA LEU A 6 -1.32 23.27 -3.60
C LEU A 6 -2.80 23.63 -3.82
N ASP A 7 -3.65 22.62 -3.85
CA ASP A 7 -5.08 22.78 -3.69
C ASP A 7 -5.39 23.54 -2.38
N PRO A 8 -6.32 24.52 -2.37
CA PRO A 8 -6.54 25.34 -1.19
C PRO A 8 -7.04 24.58 0.05
N GLU A 9 -7.82 23.50 -0.14
CA GLU A 9 -8.31 22.68 0.98
C GLU A 9 -7.14 21.87 1.55
N LEU A 10 -6.32 21.27 0.69
CA LEU A 10 -5.13 20.55 1.12
C LEU A 10 -4.10 21.49 1.78
N ALA A 11 -3.92 22.71 1.24
CA ALA A 11 -3.00 23.68 1.83
C ALA A 11 -3.41 24.02 3.27
N ALA A 12 -4.71 24.15 3.55
CA ALA A 12 -5.21 24.43 4.90
C ALA A 12 -4.90 23.28 5.87
N VAL A 13 -5.04 22.03 5.43
CA VAL A 13 -4.69 20.83 6.24
C VAL A 13 -3.17 20.77 6.48
N VAL A 14 -2.36 21.02 5.45
CA VAL A 14 -0.89 21.07 5.56
C VAL A 14 -0.47 22.16 6.55
N ASP A 15 -1.03 23.39 6.44
CA ASP A 15 -0.75 24.49 7.34
C ASP A 15 -1.11 24.14 8.80
N GLU A 16 -2.20 23.40 9.02
CA GLU A 16 -2.61 22.93 10.35
C GLU A 16 -1.58 21.95 10.92
N ILE A 17 -1.18 20.94 10.13
CA ILE A 17 -0.14 19.97 10.54
C ILE A 17 1.19 20.68 10.81
N GLU A 18 1.62 21.59 9.94
CA GLU A 18 2.86 22.36 10.12
C GLU A 18 2.81 23.27 11.35
N SER A 19 1.63 23.80 11.70
CA SER A 19 1.41 24.62 12.89
C SER A 19 1.67 23.89 14.22
N LEU A 20 1.62 22.55 14.20
CA LEU A 20 1.99 21.72 15.35
C LEU A 20 3.50 21.79 15.65
N GLY A 21 4.31 22.30 14.71
CA GLY A 21 5.75 22.47 14.88
C GLY A 21 6.52 21.15 15.04
N LEU A 22 5.98 20.07 14.47
CA LEU A 22 6.58 18.74 14.55
C LEU A 22 7.85 18.68 13.71
N PRO A 23 8.92 18.00 14.19
CA PRO A 23 10.10 17.77 13.37
C PRO A 23 9.79 16.84 12.21
N ALA A 24 10.51 16.99 11.08
CA ALA A 24 10.46 16.05 9.98
C ALA A 24 10.84 14.62 10.45
N TRP A 25 10.31 13.60 9.77
CA TRP A 25 10.46 12.18 10.17
C TRP A 25 11.92 11.76 10.38
N HIS A 26 12.80 12.16 9.48
CA HIS A 26 14.23 11.84 9.54
C HIS A 26 14.97 12.43 10.76
N ARG A 27 14.35 13.36 11.47
CA ARG A 27 14.90 13.98 12.70
C ARG A 27 14.43 13.31 13.98
N LEU A 28 13.52 12.36 13.86
CA LEU A 28 12.94 11.64 14.98
C LEU A 28 13.58 10.26 15.15
N SER A 29 13.58 9.75 16.38
CA SER A 29 13.74 8.31 16.59
C SER A 29 12.51 7.58 16.06
N VAL A 30 12.64 6.29 15.75
CA VAL A 30 11.50 5.47 15.26
C VAL A 30 10.33 5.53 16.23
N ASP A 31 10.59 5.34 17.54
CA ASP A 31 9.54 5.39 18.57
C ASP A 31 8.86 6.77 18.67
N ALA A 32 9.60 7.86 18.45
CA ALA A 32 9.02 9.20 18.45
C ALA A 32 8.20 9.43 17.17
N ALA A 33 8.69 8.98 16.03
CA ALA A 33 7.98 9.09 14.76
C ALA A 33 6.64 8.32 14.79
N ARG A 34 6.63 7.10 15.33
CA ARG A 34 5.41 6.29 15.49
C ARG A 34 4.39 6.97 16.39
N ARG A 35 4.82 7.56 17.51
CA ARG A 35 3.89 8.32 18.37
C ARG A 35 3.30 9.54 17.69
N VAL A 36 4.13 10.29 16.97
CA VAL A 36 3.66 11.46 16.21
C VAL A 36 2.69 11.07 15.11
N GLU A 37 3.00 10.00 14.38
CA GLU A 37 2.13 9.49 13.31
C GLU A 37 0.78 9.06 13.88
N ASP A 38 0.78 8.30 14.96
CA ASP A 38 -0.44 7.85 15.62
C ASP A 38 -1.27 9.03 16.17
N GLU A 39 -0.63 10.03 16.79
CA GLU A 39 -1.30 11.24 17.30
C GLU A 39 -1.89 12.12 16.18
N VAL A 40 -1.27 12.17 15.00
CA VAL A 40 -1.70 13.04 13.89
C VAL A 40 -2.74 12.37 12.99
N PHE A 41 -2.59 11.07 12.73
CA PHE A 41 -3.42 10.38 11.73
C PHE A 41 -4.50 9.48 12.33
N SER A 42 -4.44 9.12 13.63
CA SER A 42 -5.54 8.41 14.27
C SER A 42 -6.62 9.41 14.69
N GLY A 43 -7.82 9.22 14.17
CA GLY A 43 -8.96 10.12 14.41
C GLY A 43 -10.23 9.40 14.82
N ASP A 44 -11.34 10.13 14.86
CA ASP A 44 -12.65 9.53 15.07
C ASP A 44 -13.01 8.59 13.90
N PRO A 45 -13.66 7.43 14.18
CA PRO A 45 -13.94 6.40 13.17
C PRO A 45 -15.08 6.80 12.21
N GLU A 46 -14.77 7.69 11.29
CA GLU A 46 -15.68 8.21 10.24
C GLU A 46 -15.18 7.85 8.84
N PRO A 47 -16.07 7.64 7.83
CA PRO A 47 -17.51 7.52 7.96
C PRO A 47 -17.96 6.19 8.57
N PRO A 48 -19.21 6.09 9.06
CA PRO A 48 -19.72 4.83 9.61
C PRO A 48 -19.83 3.76 8.52
N VAL A 49 -19.37 2.55 8.83
CA VAL A 49 -19.58 1.34 8.02
C VAL A 49 -20.47 0.35 8.77
N ALA A 50 -21.08 -0.60 8.06
CA ALA A 50 -22.07 -1.50 8.68
C ALA A 50 -21.49 -2.43 9.75
N ASP A 51 -20.23 -2.87 9.57
CA ASP A 51 -19.56 -3.76 10.52
C ASP A 51 -18.04 -3.62 10.37
N VAL A 52 -17.33 -3.59 11.49
CA VAL A 52 -15.87 -3.59 11.57
C VAL A 52 -15.43 -4.70 12.49
N ARG A 53 -14.43 -5.47 12.09
CA ARG A 53 -13.92 -6.62 12.87
C ARG A 53 -12.42 -6.63 12.88
N ASP A 54 -11.84 -6.70 14.06
CA ASP A 54 -10.44 -7.02 14.25
C ASP A 54 -10.28 -8.53 14.29
N LEU A 55 -9.43 -9.05 13.43
CA LEU A 55 -9.10 -10.45 13.27
C LEU A 55 -7.59 -10.61 13.15
N SER A 56 -7.12 -11.83 13.02
CA SER A 56 -5.73 -12.14 12.72
C SER A 56 -5.62 -13.43 11.91
N PHE A 57 -4.48 -13.64 11.28
CA PHE A 57 -4.15 -14.90 10.63
C PHE A 57 -2.70 -15.32 10.94
N ASP A 58 -2.43 -16.61 10.84
CA ASP A 58 -1.08 -17.15 10.98
C ASP A 58 -0.27 -16.82 9.72
N GLY A 59 0.58 -15.81 9.81
CA GLY A 59 1.50 -15.40 8.75
C GLY A 59 2.86 -16.07 8.83
N PRO A 60 3.74 -15.86 7.84
CA PRO A 60 5.06 -16.52 7.77
C PRO A 60 6.00 -16.15 8.91
N HIS A 61 5.79 -15.01 9.54
CA HIS A 61 6.60 -14.50 10.65
C HIS A 61 5.83 -14.47 11.99
N GLY A 62 4.69 -15.18 12.07
CA GLY A 62 3.78 -15.23 13.21
C GLY A 62 2.45 -14.56 12.92
N GLU A 63 1.64 -14.39 13.94
CA GLU A 63 0.30 -13.82 13.83
C GLU A 63 0.34 -12.39 13.25
N VAL A 64 -0.51 -12.14 12.24
CA VAL A 64 -0.65 -10.84 11.57
C VAL A 64 -2.07 -10.31 11.83
N PRO A 65 -2.21 -9.17 12.53
CA PRO A 65 -3.51 -8.54 12.75
C PRO A 65 -4.07 -7.97 11.45
N VAL A 66 -5.41 -7.97 11.34
CA VAL A 66 -6.13 -7.33 10.23
C VAL A 66 -7.42 -6.71 10.73
N ARG A 67 -7.86 -5.62 10.08
CA ARG A 67 -9.18 -5.04 10.32
C ARG A 67 -10.02 -5.15 9.08
N VAL A 68 -11.22 -5.73 9.23
CA VAL A 68 -12.16 -6.00 8.14
C VAL A 68 -13.31 -5.00 8.22
N TYR A 69 -13.45 -4.17 7.20
CA TYR A 69 -14.53 -3.19 7.04
C TYR A 69 -15.56 -3.75 6.08
N ARG A 70 -16.80 -3.89 6.55
CA ARG A 70 -17.88 -4.49 5.77
C ARG A 70 -18.95 -3.44 5.48
N PRO A 71 -19.15 -3.06 4.19
CA PRO A 71 -20.23 -2.18 3.79
C PRO A 71 -21.60 -2.87 3.97
N GLN A 72 -22.69 -2.10 3.87
CA GLN A 72 -24.03 -2.63 4.05
C GLN A 72 -24.32 -3.81 3.10
N ALA A 73 -23.86 -3.73 1.87
CA ALA A 73 -24.02 -4.79 0.88
C ALA A 73 -23.36 -6.13 1.32
N ALA A 74 -22.24 -6.10 2.04
CA ALA A 74 -21.54 -7.30 2.51
C ALA A 74 -22.16 -7.93 3.76
N VAL A 75 -23.01 -7.23 4.52
CA VAL A 75 -23.71 -7.75 5.69
C VAL A 75 -25.12 -8.23 5.37
N ASP A 76 -25.71 -7.73 4.29
CA ASP A 76 -27.02 -8.16 3.82
C ASP A 76 -26.90 -9.48 3.04
N ARG A 77 -27.35 -10.56 3.68
CA ARG A 77 -27.30 -11.91 3.10
C ARG A 77 -28.23 -12.12 1.90
N SER A 78 -29.06 -11.16 1.56
CA SER A 78 -29.90 -11.19 0.38
C SER A 78 -29.19 -10.66 -0.88
N THR A 79 -28.03 -10.00 -0.72
CA THR A 79 -27.20 -9.50 -1.82
C THR A 79 -26.12 -10.50 -2.20
N PRO A 80 -25.68 -10.52 -3.50
CA PRO A 80 -24.50 -11.27 -3.90
C PRO A 80 -23.24 -10.81 -3.14
N PRO A 81 -22.22 -11.67 -3.01
CA PRO A 81 -20.93 -11.26 -2.43
C PRO A 81 -20.34 -10.02 -3.13
N THR A 82 -19.77 -9.11 -2.36
CA THR A 82 -19.22 -7.85 -2.89
C THR A 82 -17.75 -8.02 -3.28
N ARG A 83 -17.18 -7.01 -3.96
CA ARG A 83 -15.73 -6.96 -4.20
C ARG A 83 -14.97 -7.01 -2.87
N THR A 84 -13.77 -7.56 -2.90
CA THR A 84 -12.86 -7.59 -1.75
C THR A 84 -11.60 -6.83 -2.08
N LEU A 85 -11.12 -6.00 -1.17
CA LEU A 85 -9.91 -5.21 -1.34
C LEU A 85 -8.98 -5.44 -0.15
N VAL A 86 -7.78 -5.94 -0.40
CA VAL A 86 -6.71 -5.97 0.60
C VAL A 86 -5.97 -4.65 0.53
N HIS A 87 -5.90 -3.94 1.64
CA HIS A 87 -5.26 -2.62 1.72
C HIS A 87 -4.05 -2.64 2.65
N PHE A 88 -2.94 -2.09 2.15
CA PHE A 88 -1.70 -1.90 2.89
C PHE A 88 -1.49 -0.41 3.15
N HIS A 89 -1.32 -0.03 4.43
CA HIS A 89 -1.10 1.35 4.82
C HIS A 89 0.26 1.89 4.38
N GLY A 90 0.42 3.21 4.37
CA GLY A 90 1.66 3.91 4.13
C GLY A 90 2.60 3.94 5.35
N GLY A 91 3.52 4.91 5.37
CA GLY A 91 4.43 5.12 6.50
C GLY A 91 5.83 4.56 6.29
N GLY A 92 6.29 4.43 5.03
CA GLY A 92 7.69 4.05 4.70
C GLY A 92 8.11 2.72 5.32
N TRP A 93 7.21 1.75 5.45
CA TRP A 93 7.42 0.44 6.09
C TRP A 93 7.86 0.53 7.56
N THR A 94 7.88 1.72 8.15
CA THR A 94 8.40 2.01 9.50
C THR A 94 7.32 2.55 10.43
N LEU A 95 6.32 3.23 9.88
CA LEU A 95 5.19 3.87 10.55
C LEU A 95 3.88 3.28 10.06
N GLY A 96 2.78 3.64 10.71
CA GLY A 96 1.43 3.25 10.36
C GLY A 96 0.87 2.16 11.26
N THR A 97 -0.43 2.24 11.49
CA THR A 97 -1.22 1.31 12.30
C THR A 97 -2.59 1.09 11.64
N LEU A 98 -3.37 0.11 12.13
CA LEU A 98 -4.77 -0.04 11.73
C LEU A 98 -5.61 1.20 12.08
N ASP A 99 -5.23 1.92 13.14
CA ASP A 99 -5.97 3.09 13.61
C ASP A 99 -5.65 4.33 12.77
N SER A 100 -4.40 4.52 12.37
CA SER A 100 -4.00 5.65 11.54
C SER A 100 -4.56 5.61 10.11
N ILE A 101 -4.99 4.44 9.62
CA ILE A 101 -5.62 4.27 8.31
C ILE A 101 -7.12 3.94 8.38
N ASP A 102 -7.72 3.98 9.57
CA ASP A 102 -9.12 3.58 9.79
C ASP A 102 -10.10 4.42 8.94
N GLY A 103 -10.00 5.74 8.97
CA GLY A 103 -10.83 6.65 8.17
C GLY A 103 -10.76 6.36 6.66
N PRO A 104 -9.59 6.38 6.03
CA PRO A 104 -9.39 6.00 4.62
C PRO A 104 -9.96 4.62 4.26
N CYS A 105 -9.82 3.61 5.12
CA CYS A 105 -10.39 2.28 4.88
C CYS A 105 -11.92 2.28 4.92
N ARG A 106 -12.53 3.06 5.82
CA ARG A 106 -13.98 3.27 5.88
C ARG A 106 -14.51 3.97 4.63
N GLU A 107 -13.81 5.01 4.18
CA GLU A 107 -14.13 5.71 2.93
C GLU A 107 -14.06 4.75 1.73
N LEU A 108 -13.00 3.94 1.63
CA LEU A 108 -12.90 2.94 0.58
C LEU A 108 -14.07 1.96 0.63
N ALA A 109 -14.39 1.40 1.80
CA ALA A 109 -15.49 0.45 1.95
C ALA A 109 -16.84 1.06 1.55
N THR A 110 -17.11 2.28 2.00
CA THR A 110 -18.38 2.98 1.78
C THR A 110 -18.56 3.42 0.33
N ARG A 111 -17.52 4.01 -0.28
CA ARG A 111 -17.59 4.54 -1.64
C ARG A 111 -17.54 3.46 -2.73
N THR A 112 -16.94 2.31 -2.43
CA THR A 112 -16.78 1.24 -3.43
C THR A 112 -17.74 0.07 -3.23
N ASP A 113 -18.51 0.05 -2.14
CA ASP A 113 -19.32 -1.10 -1.71
C ASP A 113 -18.46 -2.40 -1.64
N ALA A 114 -17.19 -2.28 -1.30
CA ALA A 114 -16.28 -3.42 -1.17
C ALA A 114 -16.02 -3.77 0.30
N VAL A 115 -15.81 -5.06 0.59
CA VAL A 115 -15.14 -5.45 1.82
C VAL A 115 -13.69 -4.98 1.72
N VAL A 116 -13.23 -4.18 2.69
CA VAL A 116 -11.83 -3.76 2.79
C VAL A 116 -11.17 -4.49 3.95
N VAL A 117 -10.02 -5.09 3.69
CA VAL A 117 -9.20 -5.75 4.71
C VAL A 117 -7.88 -4.99 4.83
N SER A 118 -7.72 -4.22 5.89
CA SER A 118 -6.50 -3.52 6.24
C SER A 118 -5.55 -4.46 6.98
N VAL A 119 -4.28 -4.47 6.60
CA VAL A 119 -3.27 -5.39 7.11
C VAL A 119 -2.26 -4.65 7.97
N ASP A 120 -2.08 -5.08 9.22
CA ASP A 120 -1.09 -4.59 10.17
C ASP A 120 0.23 -5.36 10.00
N TYR A 121 0.89 -5.13 8.88
CA TYR A 121 2.14 -5.81 8.56
C TYR A 121 3.29 -5.35 9.47
N ARG A 122 4.26 -6.21 9.72
CA ARG A 122 5.41 -5.92 10.58
C ARG A 122 6.30 -4.83 10.01
N LEU A 123 6.70 -3.90 10.88
CA LEU A 123 7.42 -2.69 10.52
C LEU A 123 8.93 -2.83 10.69
N ALA A 124 9.67 -2.14 9.85
CA ALA A 124 11.08 -1.87 10.00
C ALA A 124 11.32 -0.79 11.10
N PRO A 125 12.49 -0.75 11.73
CA PRO A 125 13.68 -1.59 11.49
C PRO A 125 13.65 -2.93 12.21
N GLU A 126 12.67 -3.22 13.08
CA GLU A 126 12.58 -4.47 13.82
C GLU A 126 12.40 -5.66 12.88
N HIS A 127 11.67 -5.43 11.79
CA HIS A 127 11.36 -6.41 10.75
C HIS A 127 11.64 -5.81 9.37
N PRO A 128 12.93 -5.74 8.96
CA PRO A 128 13.30 -5.16 7.67
C PRO A 128 12.87 -6.07 6.51
N PHE A 129 13.04 -5.60 5.28
CA PHE A 129 12.83 -6.41 4.07
C PHE A 129 13.47 -7.81 4.21
N PRO A 130 12.78 -8.92 3.83
CA PRO A 130 11.52 -8.95 3.08
C PRO A 130 10.25 -9.14 3.94
N VAL A 131 10.30 -9.03 5.28
CA VAL A 131 9.23 -9.44 6.19
C VAL A 131 7.85 -8.89 5.80
N ALA A 132 7.74 -7.58 5.55
CA ALA A 132 6.46 -6.97 5.15
C ALA A 132 5.96 -7.48 3.78
N VAL A 133 6.86 -7.83 2.87
CA VAL A 133 6.50 -8.42 1.55
C VAL A 133 5.96 -9.83 1.71
N ASP A 134 6.61 -10.65 2.53
CA ASP A 134 6.15 -12.01 2.81
C ASP A 134 4.76 -11.99 3.46
N GLU A 135 4.54 -11.08 4.41
CA GLU A 135 3.24 -10.92 5.06
C GLU A 135 2.18 -10.35 4.12
N ALA A 136 2.54 -9.45 3.22
CA ALA A 136 1.61 -8.93 2.22
C ALA A 136 1.12 -10.04 1.27
N ALA A 137 2.03 -10.89 0.78
CA ALA A 137 1.67 -12.03 -0.05
C ALA A 137 0.77 -13.03 0.72
N ALA A 138 1.13 -13.33 1.97
CA ALA A 138 0.34 -14.22 2.84
C ALA A 138 -1.05 -13.64 3.16
N ALA A 139 -1.16 -12.33 3.40
CA ALA A 139 -2.43 -11.65 3.64
C ALA A 139 -3.36 -11.76 2.43
N VAL A 140 -2.85 -11.56 1.22
CA VAL A 140 -3.67 -11.71 -0.01
C VAL A 140 -4.15 -13.15 -0.17
N ALA A 141 -3.29 -14.13 0.08
CA ALA A 141 -3.66 -15.56 0.03
C ALA A 141 -4.73 -15.90 1.08
N TRP A 142 -4.55 -15.42 2.32
CA TRP A 142 -5.52 -15.63 3.40
C TRP A 142 -6.86 -14.95 3.10
N VAL A 143 -6.87 -13.72 2.64
CA VAL A 143 -8.11 -13.00 2.27
C VAL A 143 -8.82 -13.70 1.13
N ALA A 144 -8.10 -14.19 0.11
CA ALA A 144 -8.71 -14.96 -0.98
C ALA A 144 -9.50 -16.18 -0.47
N ALA A 145 -8.96 -16.88 0.53
CA ALA A 145 -9.63 -18.02 1.15
C ALA A 145 -10.78 -17.61 2.11
N ALA A 146 -10.61 -16.51 2.85
CA ALA A 146 -11.51 -16.07 3.90
C ALA A 146 -12.64 -15.13 3.43
N ALA A 147 -12.52 -14.50 2.23
CA ALA A 147 -13.45 -13.51 1.71
C ALA A 147 -14.94 -13.89 1.82
N PRO A 148 -15.37 -15.14 1.51
CA PRO A 148 -16.77 -15.53 1.67
C PRO A 148 -17.29 -15.40 3.10
N SER A 149 -16.44 -15.54 4.12
CA SER A 149 -16.82 -15.40 5.54
C SER A 149 -17.14 -13.94 5.94
N PHE A 150 -16.65 -12.99 5.15
CA PHE A 150 -16.90 -11.54 5.33
C PHE A 150 -18.04 -11.01 4.45
N GLY A 151 -18.57 -11.82 3.52
CA GLY A 151 -19.50 -11.39 2.48
C GLY A 151 -18.79 -10.85 1.23
N GLY A 152 -17.49 -11.10 1.13
CA GLY A 152 -16.66 -10.76 -0.02
C GLY A 152 -16.62 -11.87 -1.08
N ASP A 153 -16.25 -11.49 -2.30
CA ASP A 153 -16.10 -12.36 -3.46
C ASP A 153 -14.60 -12.59 -3.71
N PRO A 154 -14.09 -13.81 -3.59
CA PRO A 154 -12.69 -14.11 -3.85
C PRO A 154 -12.30 -13.98 -5.33
N GLU A 155 -13.26 -14.09 -6.28
CA GLU A 155 -13.01 -13.91 -7.70
C GLU A 155 -12.91 -12.43 -8.10
N ARG A 156 -13.30 -11.53 -7.21
CA ARG A 156 -13.23 -10.08 -7.38
C ARG A 156 -12.34 -9.43 -6.32
N LEU A 157 -11.20 -10.08 -6.05
CA LEU A 157 -10.19 -9.66 -5.09
C LEU A 157 -9.24 -8.65 -5.74
N GLY A 158 -9.15 -7.44 -5.17
CA GLY A 158 -8.16 -6.44 -5.53
C GLY A 158 -7.13 -6.24 -4.42
N VAL A 159 -6.00 -5.64 -4.78
CA VAL A 159 -4.99 -5.15 -3.83
C VAL A 159 -4.86 -3.65 -3.93
N SER A 160 -4.57 -2.99 -2.83
CA SER A 160 -4.43 -1.53 -2.76
C SER A 160 -3.40 -1.16 -1.71
N GLY A 161 -2.80 0.00 -1.87
CA GLY A 161 -1.97 0.57 -0.81
C GLY A 161 -1.52 1.98 -1.13
N THR A 162 -1.17 2.68 -0.07
CA THR A 162 -0.65 4.05 -0.10
C THR A 162 0.85 4.05 0.11
N SER A 163 1.64 4.80 -0.67
CA SER A 163 3.08 4.98 -0.45
C SER A 163 3.81 3.62 -0.37
N ALA A 164 4.45 3.30 0.76
CA ALA A 164 5.04 1.99 1.05
C ALA A 164 4.05 0.83 0.90
N GLY A 165 2.79 1.03 1.29
CA GLY A 165 1.73 0.05 1.09
C GLY A 165 1.42 -0.18 -0.40
N GLY A 166 1.58 0.83 -1.25
CA GLY A 166 1.50 0.69 -2.70
C GLY A 166 2.59 -0.24 -3.25
N THR A 167 3.80 -0.15 -2.69
CA THR A 167 4.88 -1.12 -2.98
C THR A 167 4.49 -2.53 -2.57
N LEU A 168 3.91 -2.70 -1.37
CA LEU A 168 3.49 -4.02 -0.86
C LEU A 168 2.36 -4.62 -1.71
N ALA A 169 1.39 -3.81 -2.12
CA ALA A 169 0.32 -4.25 -3.02
C ALA A 169 0.87 -4.76 -4.37
N LEU A 170 1.80 -4.02 -4.96
CA LEU A 170 2.47 -4.45 -6.19
C LEU A 170 3.37 -5.66 -5.97
N ALA A 171 4.12 -5.71 -4.85
CA ALA A 171 4.95 -6.86 -4.51
C ALA A 171 4.11 -8.13 -4.33
N ALA A 172 2.93 -8.03 -3.70
CA ALA A 172 2.00 -9.16 -3.59
C ALA A 172 1.45 -9.60 -4.95
N ALA A 173 1.18 -8.67 -5.87
CA ALA A 173 0.75 -8.98 -7.24
C ALA A 173 1.88 -9.66 -8.05
N LEU A 174 3.12 -9.17 -7.93
CA LEU A 174 4.30 -9.82 -8.51
C LEU A 174 4.49 -11.23 -7.94
N TYR A 175 4.37 -11.37 -6.61
CA TYR A 175 4.49 -12.67 -5.94
C TYR A 175 3.42 -13.65 -6.42
N ALA A 176 2.18 -13.20 -6.55
CA ALA A 176 1.08 -14.00 -7.04
C ALA A 176 1.30 -14.49 -8.48
N ARG A 177 1.88 -13.65 -9.35
CA ARG A 177 2.25 -14.00 -10.72
C ARG A 177 3.36 -15.06 -10.75
N GLU A 178 4.42 -14.87 -9.98
CA GLU A 178 5.60 -15.75 -10.01
C GLU A 178 5.34 -17.09 -9.31
N PHE A 179 4.63 -17.08 -8.17
CA PHE A 179 4.51 -18.23 -7.26
C PHE A 179 3.07 -18.70 -7.03
N GLY A 180 2.08 -17.92 -7.47
CA GLY A 180 0.66 -18.17 -7.18
C GLY A 180 0.22 -17.77 -5.77
N LEU A 181 -1.09 -17.79 -5.52
CA LEU A 181 -1.72 -17.49 -4.22
C LEU A 181 -2.17 -18.79 -3.52
N GLY A 182 -1.33 -19.72 -3.22
CA GLY A 182 -1.70 -20.93 -2.49
C GLY A 182 -1.23 -20.91 -1.03
N ALA A 183 -1.94 -21.54 -0.11
CA ALA A 183 -1.49 -21.73 1.26
C ALA A 183 -0.11 -22.43 1.34
N ASP A 184 0.21 -23.21 0.31
CA ASP A 184 1.49 -23.91 0.17
C ASP A 184 2.58 -23.06 -0.51
N SER A 185 2.25 -21.85 -1.01
CA SER A 185 3.20 -20.99 -1.73
C SER A 185 4.15 -20.23 -0.79
N VAL A 186 3.89 -20.24 0.50
CA VAL A 186 4.68 -19.54 1.53
C VAL A 186 5.73 -20.46 2.18
N ASP A 187 5.86 -21.71 1.70
CA ASP A 187 6.91 -22.64 2.16
C ASP A 187 8.21 -22.39 1.36
N PRO A 188 9.26 -21.81 1.98
CA PRO A 188 10.51 -21.48 1.30
C PRO A 188 11.28 -22.72 0.80
N ASP A 189 10.94 -23.91 1.27
CA ASP A 189 11.60 -25.17 0.90
C ASP A 189 10.91 -25.89 -0.28
N ARG A 190 9.77 -25.38 -0.76
CA ARG A 190 8.98 -26.03 -1.81
C ARG A 190 9.09 -25.35 -3.18
N PHE A 191 10.22 -25.50 -3.83
CA PHE A 191 10.39 -25.20 -5.25
C PHE A 191 9.93 -26.41 -6.10
N ASP A 192 8.64 -26.58 -6.30
CA ASP A 192 8.13 -27.51 -7.31
C ASP A 192 7.67 -26.73 -8.55
N ARG A 193 8.44 -26.81 -9.64
CA ARG A 193 8.28 -26.03 -10.87
C ARG A 193 7.17 -26.50 -11.79
N ASP A 194 6.48 -27.58 -11.48
CA ASP A 194 5.63 -28.30 -12.47
C ASP A 194 4.13 -28.34 -12.15
N GLY A 195 3.62 -27.50 -11.23
CA GLY A 195 2.24 -27.62 -10.79
C GLY A 195 1.46 -26.32 -10.61
N PHE A 196 1.33 -25.48 -11.65
CA PHE A 196 0.38 -24.36 -11.61
C PHE A 196 -1.06 -24.86 -11.75
N ALA A 197 -1.78 -24.98 -10.63
CA ALA A 197 -3.20 -25.27 -10.65
C ALA A 197 -3.97 -24.04 -11.17
N SER A 198 -4.70 -24.22 -12.28
CA SER A 198 -5.49 -23.21 -12.98
C SER A 198 -6.75 -22.71 -12.24
N ASP A 199 -6.97 -23.14 -10.99
CA ASP A 199 -8.18 -22.86 -10.20
C ASP A 199 -7.93 -21.92 -8.99
N ARG A 200 -6.87 -21.10 -9.02
CA ARG A 200 -6.54 -20.19 -7.92
C ARG A 200 -7.17 -18.82 -8.16
N PRO A 201 -7.70 -18.15 -7.11
CA PRO A 201 -8.21 -16.80 -7.24
C PRO A 201 -7.10 -15.87 -7.75
N ALA A 202 -7.38 -15.18 -8.84
CA ALA A 202 -6.48 -14.19 -9.42
C ALA A 202 -6.77 -12.82 -8.77
N ILE A 203 -5.73 -12.00 -8.59
CA ILE A 203 -5.94 -10.60 -8.23
C ILE A 203 -6.61 -9.91 -9.42
N ALA A 204 -7.80 -9.34 -9.21
CA ALA A 204 -8.62 -8.73 -10.26
C ALA A 204 -8.17 -7.31 -10.64
N GLY A 205 -7.39 -6.66 -9.78
CA GLY A 205 -6.88 -5.30 -10.02
C GLY A 205 -6.00 -4.80 -8.90
N GLN A 206 -5.20 -3.77 -9.18
CA GLN A 206 -4.33 -3.13 -8.22
C GLN A 206 -4.49 -1.61 -8.23
N PHE A 207 -4.58 -1.00 -7.03
CA PHE A 207 -4.76 0.43 -6.82
C PHE A 207 -3.57 0.98 -6.04
N LEU A 208 -2.64 1.60 -6.75
CA LEU A 208 -1.34 2.04 -6.25
C LEU A 208 -1.37 3.55 -6.05
N LEU A 209 -1.56 3.96 -4.80
CA LEU A 209 -1.71 5.37 -4.44
C LEU A 209 -0.33 5.95 -4.10
N TYR A 210 0.20 6.80 -4.97
CA TYR A 210 1.53 7.42 -4.88
C TYR A 210 2.61 6.44 -4.39
N PRO A 211 2.78 5.26 -5.09
CA PRO A 211 3.62 4.18 -4.60
C PRO A 211 5.10 4.54 -4.59
N ILE A 212 5.86 3.98 -3.64
CA ILE A 212 7.31 3.95 -3.72
C ILE A 212 7.67 2.83 -4.72
N ALA A 213 8.23 3.18 -5.88
CA ALA A 213 8.57 2.18 -6.89
C ALA A 213 10.05 2.17 -7.26
N GLY A 214 10.77 3.28 -7.02
CA GLY A 214 12.18 3.48 -7.32
C GLY A 214 13.06 3.60 -6.07
N HIS A 215 14.37 3.67 -6.31
CA HIS A 215 15.40 3.98 -5.32
C HIS A 215 16.45 4.91 -5.94
N ASP A 216 15.96 5.93 -6.67
CA ASP A 216 16.78 6.98 -7.26
C ASP A 216 16.33 8.34 -6.75
N PHE A 217 17.05 8.87 -5.79
CA PHE A 217 16.77 10.17 -5.15
C PHE A 217 17.19 11.38 -6.01
N GLU A 218 17.64 11.16 -7.26
CA GLU A 218 18.06 12.21 -8.18
C GLU A 218 17.06 12.45 -9.32
N THR A 219 15.84 11.92 -9.25
CA THR A 219 14.79 12.23 -10.22
C THR A 219 14.36 13.69 -10.14
N GLU A 220 13.64 14.19 -11.15
CA GLU A 220 13.17 15.58 -11.17
C GLU A 220 12.23 15.86 -9.99
N SER A 221 11.31 14.92 -9.68
CA SER A 221 10.39 15.07 -8.56
C SER A 221 11.09 15.14 -7.21
N TYR A 222 12.15 14.37 -6.98
CA TYR A 222 12.95 14.46 -5.77
C TYR A 222 13.71 15.79 -5.64
N ARG A 223 14.13 16.38 -6.75
CA ARG A 223 14.77 17.72 -6.72
C ARG A 223 13.75 18.84 -6.50
N GLU A 224 12.61 18.77 -7.20
CA GLU A 224 11.54 19.77 -7.09
C GLU A 224 10.85 19.78 -5.74
N ASN A 225 10.75 18.62 -5.08
CA ASN A 225 10.05 18.40 -3.81
C ASN A 225 11.00 17.92 -2.71
N ALA A 226 12.31 18.31 -2.77
CA ALA A 226 13.30 17.88 -1.79
C ALA A 226 12.90 18.25 -0.35
N ASP A 227 12.29 19.43 -0.19
CA ASP A 227 11.71 19.94 1.05
C ASP A 227 10.17 20.09 0.89
N GLY A 228 9.53 19.08 0.29
CA GLY A 228 8.09 19.10 0.02
C GLY A 228 7.24 19.04 1.29
N PRO A 229 5.95 19.40 1.19
CA PRO A 229 5.04 19.25 2.30
C PRO A 229 4.83 17.77 2.64
N LEU A 230 4.75 17.43 3.92
CA LEU A 230 4.46 16.11 4.50
C LEU A 230 5.54 15.04 4.26
N LEU A 231 6.23 15.05 3.13
CA LEU A 231 7.27 14.09 2.79
C LEU A 231 8.45 14.80 2.11
N THR A 232 9.64 14.63 2.64
CA THR A 232 10.88 15.18 2.10
C THR A 232 11.76 14.08 1.49
N ARG A 233 12.75 14.49 0.68
CA ARG A 233 13.80 13.57 0.21
C ARG A 233 14.54 12.90 1.38
N ALA A 234 14.90 13.68 2.40
CA ALA A 234 15.62 13.17 3.58
C ALA A 234 14.79 12.15 4.37
N ASP A 235 13.45 12.29 4.40
CA ASP A 235 12.58 11.30 4.99
C ASP A 235 12.61 9.99 4.20
N MET A 236 12.61 10.06 2.87
CA MET A 236 12.69 8.86 2.03
C MET A 236 14.01 8.12 2.21
N GLU A 237 15.13 8.85 2.27
CA GLU A 237 16.44 8.26 2.58
C GLU A 237 16.41 7.58 3.95
N TRP A 238 15.81 8.23 4.96
CA TRP A 238 15.63 7.71 6.31
C TRP A 238 14.78 6.44 6.37
N PHE A 239 13.69 6.35 5.58
CA PHE A 239 12.85 5.17 5.50
C PHE A 239 13.58 3.99 4.86
N PHE A 240 14.24 4.20 3.75
CA PHE A 240 15.00 3.15 3.07
C PHE A 240 16.15 2.60 3.91
N ASP A 241 16.85 3.45 4.69
CA ASP A 241 17.91 3.04 5.62
C ASP A 241 17.41 2.06 6.70
N ARG A 242 16.11 2.08 7.00
CA ARG A 242 15.47 1.18 7.98
C ARG A 242 14.87 -0.04 7.34
N TYR A 243 14.31 0.14 6.16
CA TYR A 243 13.64 -0.94 5.44
C TYR A 243 14.63 -1.95 4.87
N LEU A 244 15.72 -1.50 4.27
CA LEU A 244 16.71 -2.36 3.61
C LEU A 244 17.81 -2.79 4.59
N ARG A 245 18.14 -4.08 4.60
CA ARG A 245 19.24 -4.64 5.41
C ARG A 245 20.61 -4.30 4.81
N SER A 246 20.64 -4.11 3.49
CA SER A 246 21.85 -3.84 2.74
C SER A 246 21.55 -3.20 1.38
N PRO A 247 22.54 -2.58 0.71
CA PRO A 247 22.40 -2.06 -0.64
C PRO A 247 22.03 -3.12 -1.71
N VAL A 248 22.21 -4.40 -1.41
CA VAL A 248 21.84 -5.49 -2.33
C VAL A 248 20.30 -5.61 -2.38
N ASP A 249 19.62 -5.39 -1.25
CA ASP A 249 18.15 -5.44 -1.20
C ASP A 249 17.50 -4.40 -2.12
N ALA A 250 18.15 -3.23 -2.34
CA ALA A 250 17.69 -2.22 -3.28
C ALA A 250 17.69 -2.66 -4.77
N ARG A 251 18.23 -3.85 -5.07
CA ARG A 251 18.18 -4.46 -6.41
C ARG A 251 17.06 -5.49 -6.54
N ASN A 252 16.40 -5.83 -5.43
CA ASN A 252 15.33 -6.81 -5.41
C ASN A 252 14.02 -6.17 -5.90
N PRO A 253 13.33 -6.76 -6.89
CA PRO A 253 12.08 -6.21 -7.44
C PRO A 253 10.93 -6.15 -6.45
N PHE A 254 10.93 -6.97 -5.42
CA PHE A 254 9.92 -6.92 -4.37
C PHE A 254 10.13 -5.76 -3.38
N ALA A 255 11.38 -5.27 -3.24
CA ALA A 255 11.69 -4.07 -2.46
C ALA A 255 11.57 -2.79 -3.29
N VAL A 256 11.98 -2.85 -4.56
CA VAL A 256 12.05 -1.72 -5.50
C VAL A 256 11.46 -2.15 -6.84
N PRO A 257 10.16 -2.02 -7.07
CA PRO A 257 9.45 -2.58 -8.22
C PRO A 257 9.99 -2.15 -9.59
N LEU A 258 10.54 -0.95 -9.72
CA LEU A 258 11.20 -0.52 -10.96
C LEU A 258 12.48 -1.32 -11.30
N ARG A 259 12.91 -2.24 -10.43
CA ARG A 259 14.01 -3.19 -10.68
C ARG A 259 13.52 -4.54 -11.22
N ALA A 260 12.22 -4.76 -11.32
CA ALA A 260 11.70 -5.97 -11.96
C ALA A 260 12.19 -6.07 -13.41
N ASP A 261 12.56 -7.27 -13.84
CA ASP A 261 12.93 -7.50 -15.24
C ASP A 261 11.75 -7.32 -16.17
N ASP A 262 10.54 -7.69 -15.68
CA ASP A 262 9.29 -7.62 -16.41
C ASP A 262 8.13 -7.25 -15.46
N LEU A 263 7.26 -6.34 -15.91
CA LEU A 263 6.02 -5.93 -15.25
C LEU A 263 4.77 -6.27 -16.10
N GLY A 264 4.91 -7.11 -17.13
CA GLY A 264 3.81 -7.62 -17.94
C GLY A 264 2.98 -8.67 -17.21
N ASP A 265 1.81 -8.98 -17.74
CA ASP A 265 0.89 -10.01 -17.24
C ASP A 265 0.47 -9.85 -15.76
N LEU A 266 0.60 -8.64 -15.22
CA LEU A 266 0.09 -8.28 -13.90
C LEU A 266 -1.41 -7.89 -13.97
N PRO A 267 -2.13 -7.91 -12.85
CA PRO A 267 -3.49 -7.40 -12.79
C PRO A 267 -3.59 -5.95 -13.30
N PRO A 268 -4.72 -5.56 -13.94
CA PRO A 268 -4.94 -4.17 -14.33
C PRO A 268 -4.66 -3.20 -13.18
N ALA A 269 -3.93 -2.12 -13.44
CA ALA A 269 -3.45 -1.18 -12.44
C ALA A 269 -4.08 0.20 -12.58
N THR A 270 -4.38 0.84 -11.45
CA THR A 270 -4.55 2.29 -11.37
C THR A 270 -3.40 2.84 -10.54
N VAL A 271 -2.58 3.71 -11.15
CA VAL A 271 -1.46 4.38 -10.48
C VAL A 271 -1.84 5.84 -10.26
N VAL A 272 -1.87 6.27 -9.01
CA VAL A 272 -2.16 7.66 -8.63
C VAL A 272 -0.86 8.36 -8.26
N THR A 273 -0.67 9.60 -8.74
CA THR A 273 0.50 10.43 -8.39
C THR A 273 0.07 11.84 -8.01
N ALA A 274 0.85 12.49 -7.15
CA ALA A 274 0.64 13.86 -6.73
C ALA A 274 1.73 14.79 -7.29
N GLY A 275 1.41 16.08 -7.49
CA GLY A 275 2.39 17.04 -8.05
C GLY A 275 3.47 17.44 -7.05
N PHE A 276 3.07 17.67 -5.79
CA PHE A 276 3.95 18.03 -4.66
C PHE A 276 4.40 16.79 -3.90
N ASP A 277 5.06 15.86 -4.61
CA ASP A 277 5.47 14.57 -4.08
C ASP A 277 6.84 14.19 -4.65
N PRO A 278 7.84 13.88 -3.82
CA PRO A 278 9.12 13.36 -4.29
C PRO A 278 8.98 12.03 -5.06
N LEU A 279 7.93 11.23 -4.79
CA LEU A 279 7.66 9.94 -5.45
C LEU A 279 6.89 10.06 -6.77
N ARG A 280 6.54 11.27 -7.21
CA ARG A 280 5.77 11.49 -8.45
C ARG A 280 6.36 10.74 -9.64
N ASP A 281 7.66 10.88 -9.85
CA ASP A 281 8.33 10.31 -11.03
C ASP A 281 8.45 8.78 -10.93
N ASP A 282 8.49 8.21 -9.72
CA ASP A 282 8.39 6.77 -9.49
C ASP A 282 7.07 6.20 -10.02
N GLY A 283 5.95 6.83 -9.65
CA GLY A 283 4.63 6.41 -10.11
C GLY A 283 4.43 6.62 -11.61
N VAL A 284 4.96 7.70 -12.18
CA VAL A 284 4.94 7.93 -13.65
C VAL A 284 5.72 6.83 -14.37
N ALA A 285 6.95 6.55 -13.95
CA ALA A 285 7.79 5.53 -14.56
C ALA A 285 7.17 4.12 -14.45
N LEU A 286 6.49 3.85 -13.32
CA LEU A 286 5.78 2.60 -13.10
C LEU A 286 4.61 2.43 -14.07
N ALA A 287 3.76 3.44 -14.22
CA ALA A 287 2.62 3.41 -15.14
C ALA A 287 3.08 3.25 -16.60
N GLU A 288 4.13 3.98 -17.02
CA GLU A 288 4.71 3.85 -18.35
C GLU A 288 5.29 2.44 -18.60
N ARG A 289 5.88 1.82 -17.58
CA ARG A 289 6.39 0.45 -17.69
C ARG A 289 5.25 -0.55 -17.84
N PHE A 290 4.18 -0.44 -17.05
CA PHE A 290 3.01 -1.30 -17.16
C PHE A 290 2.46 -1.30 -18.59
N GLU A 291 2.19 -0.12 -19.15
CA GLU A 291 1.67 0.00 -20.50
C GLU A 291 2.63 -0.59 -21.55
N ARG A 292 3.91 -0.29 -21.45
CA ARG A 292 4.94 -0.77 -22.40
C ARG A 292 5.12 -2.29 -22.34
N GLU A 293 4.96 -2.89 -21.16
CA GLU A 293 5.20 -4.32 -20.91
C GLU A 293 3.91 -5.15 -20.95
N GLY A 294 2.75 -4.53 -21.25
CA GLY A 294 1.48 -5.23 -21.55
C GLY A 294 0.53 -5.40 -20.36
N THR A 295 0.84 -4.81 -19.18
CA THR A 295 -0.12 -4.71 -18.07
C THR A 295 -1.04 -3.51 -18.33
N PRO A 296 -2.38 -3.69 -18.39
CA PRO A 296 -3.31 -2.56 -18.54
C PRO A 296 -3.16 -1.60 -17.36
N ALA A 297 -2.90 -0.33 -17.62
CA ALA A 297 -2.71 0.66 -16.56
C ALA A 297 -3.45 1.96 -16.85
N GLU A 298 -4.03 2.55 -15.80
CA GLU A 298 -4.55 3.91 -15.82
C GLU A 298 -3.69 4.77 -14.90
N HIS A 299 -3.06 5.82 -15.43
CA HIS A 299 -2.32 6.78 -14.63
C HIS A 299 -3.19 8.00 -14.33
N ARG A 300 -3.40 8.30 -13.05
CA ARG A 300 -4.14 9.47 -12.55
C ARG A 300 -3.20 10.41 -11.82
N HIS A 301 -2.91 11.54 -12.44
CA HIS A 301 -2.05 12.57 -11.87
C HIS A 301 -2.85 13.74 -11.29
N TYR A 302 -2.57 14.08 -10.04
CA TYR A 302 -3.19 15.19 -9.32
C TYR A 302 -2.15 16.30 -9.07
N PRO A 303 -2.01 17.28 -9.99
CA PRO A 303 -0.87 18.21 -9.99
C PRO A 303 -0.85 19.18 -8.80
N ALA A 304 -1.99 19.42 -8.15
CA ALA A 304 -2.11 20.31 -7.00
C ALA A 304 -2.12 19.58 -5.65
N MET A 305 -2.00 18.24 -5.63
CA MET A 305 -1.98 17.45 -4.40
C MET A 305 -0.55 17.17 -3.93
N ALA A 306 -0.40 16.90 -2.63
CA ALA A 306 0.84 16.46 -1.99
C ALA A 306 0.82 14.95 -1.73
N HIS A 307 1.98 14.39 -1.36
CA HIS A 307 2.07 13.02 -0.88
C HIS A 307 1.12 12.79 0.30
N GLY A 308 0.44 11.65 0.33
CA GLY A 308 -0.46 11.31 1.44
C GLY A 308 -1.89 11.87 1.34
N PHE A 309 -2.21 12.68 0.34
CA PHE A 309 -3.51 13.38 0.25
C PHE A 309 -4.75 12.47 0.29
N CYS A 310 -4.62 11.18 0.02
CA CYS A 310 -5.74 10.23 0.15
C CYS A 310 -5.94 9.72 1.60
N SER A 311 -5.08 10.12 2.51
CA SER A 311 -5.10 9.72 3.93
C SER A 311 -5.35 10.90 4.88
N LEU A 312 -5.67 12.08 4.34
CA LEU A 312 -5.91 13.34 5.06
C LEU A 312 -7.37 13.71 5.05
#